data_c38caad73257d1e32d7dc10424bc996b
#
_entry.id   c38caad73257d1e32d7dc10424bc996b
#
_cell.length_a   1.000
_cell.length_b   1.000
_cell.length_c   1.000
_cell.angle_alpha   90.00
_cell.angle_beta   90.00
_cell.angle_gamma   90.00
#
_symmetry.space_group_name_H-M   'P 1'
#
loop_
_entity.id
_entity.type
_entity.pdbx_description
1 polymer ?
#
loop_
_entity_poly.entity_id
_entity_poly.type
_entity_poly.pdbx_seq_one_letter_code
_entity_poly.pdbx_strand_id
1 'polypeptide(L)'
;MVAPYWDWDYGTTRGYPNESEYTVVKVDFYNNIKAYLSELQNTNVRSLEDIVAYNYANDGSEGGNPWPLGNPAFSSGQDGFLASLKTKGVMDTTYYQALGFCQQQTRQGGIDAALAQGRNGNQLDALLVPPDVAQSYQIAAQAGYPMITIPAGVHSSTGMPFGLALMQTAFAEDKLVKWASAIEDAQISANTPYKRTLPKWYGYLQRNIPVNNL
;
A
#
# COMPACT_ATOMS: atom_id res chain seq x y z
N MET A 1 -17.71 -6.67 9.45
CA MET A 1 -17.04 -7.29 8.30
C MET A 1 -16.73 -6.19 7.31
N VAL A 2 -15.48 -6.01 7.01
CA VAL A 2 -14.87 -4.78 6.49
C VAL A 2 -14.61 -4.87 4.98
N ALA A 3 -15.29 -5.79 4.29
CA ALA A 3 -14.87 -6.25 2.97
C ALA A 3 -15.08 -5.34 1.76
N PRO A 4 -16.05 -4.42 1.64
CA PRO A 4 -16.33 -3.81 0.34
C PRO A 4 -15.41 -2.68 -0.08
N TYR A 5 -14.67 -2.04 0.82
CA TYR A 5 -13.94 -0.81 0.48
C TYR A 5 -12.48 -1.02 0.05
N TRP A 6 -11.89 -2.17 0.31
CA TRP A 6 -10.56 -2.50 -0.24
C TRP A 6 -10.63 -3.32 -1.52
N ASP A 7 -11.80 -3.74 -1.91
CA ASP A 7 -11.98 -4.58 -3.07
C ASP A 7 -11.98 -3.71 -4.32
N TRP A 8 -10.90 -3.78 -5.07
CA TRP A 8 -10.65 -2.99 -6.26
C TRP A 8 -11.80 -3.00 -7.25
N ASP A 9 -12.41 -4.16 -7.44
CA ASP A 9 -13.49 -4.33 -8.41
C ASP A 9 -14.88 -4.39 -7.79
N TYR A 10 -15.00 -4.84 -6.56
CA TYR A 10 -16.29 -5.12 -5.95
C TYR A 10 -17.18 -3.89 -5.79
N GLY A 11 -16.60 -2.77 -5.38
CA GLY A 11 -17.37 -1.55 -5.25
C GLY A 11 -17.95 -1.08 -6.57
N THR A 12 -17.19 -1.15 -7.66
CA THR A 12 -17.62 -0.67 -8.97
C THR A 12 -18.43 -1.69 -9.75
N THR A 13 -18.08 -2.97 -9.70
CA THR A 13 -18.78 -4.06 -10.41
C THR A 13 -20.07 -4.46 -9.72
N ARG A 14 -20.16 -4.35 -8.40
CA ARG A 14 -21.38 -4.62 -7.62
C ARG A 14 -22.29 -3.41 -7.41
N GLY A 15 -21.96 -2.24 -7.97
CA GLY A 15 -22.79 -1.06 -7.90
C GLY A 15 -22.63 -0.21 -6.64
N TYR A 16 -21.49 -0.33 -5.93
CA TYR A 16 -21.14 0.49 -4.76
C TYR A 16 -19.93 1.40 -5.00
N PRO A 17 -19.89 2.18 -6.09
CA PRO A 17 -18.72 3.02 -6.39
C PRO A 17 -18.45 4.09 -5.32
N ASN A 18 -19.49 4.53 -4.60
CA ASN A 18 -19.42 5.48 -3.49
C ASN A 18 -18.91 4.88 -2.18
N GLU A 19 -18.60 3.57 -2.15
CA GLU A 19 -18.02 2.84 -1.02
C GLU A 19 -16.70 2.17 -1.39
N SER A 20 -16.15 2.46 -2.57
CA SER A 20 -14.99 1.78 -3.14
C SER A 20 -13.72 2.63 -3.08
N GLU A 21 -12.64 2.09 -2.50
CA GLU A 21 -11.30 2.65 -2.58
C GLU A 21 -10.87 2.87 -4.03
N TYR A 22 -11.23 1.95 -4.94
CA TYR A 22 -10.87 2.05 -6.35
C TYR A 22 -11.42 3.32 -7.03
N THR A 23 -12.57 3.80 -6.58
CA THR A 23 -13.13 5.08 -7.05
C THR A 23 -12.19 6.25 -6.71
N VAL A 24 -11.64 6.26 -5.51
CA VAL A 24 -10.70 7.29 -5.05
C VAL A 24 -9.36 7.16 -5.78
N VAL A 25 -8.79 5.96 -5.78
CA VAL A 25 -7.47 5.68 -6.34
C VAL A 25 -7.38 6.05 -7.83
N LYS A 26 -8.40 5.75 -8.64
CA LYS A 26 -8.41 6.10 -10.06
C LYS A 26 -8.29 7.61 -10.31
N VAL A 27 -9.00 8.40 -9.52
CA VAL A 27 -9.01 9.86 -9.64
C VAL A 27 -7.71 10.45 -9.13
N ASP A 28 -7.29 10.02 -7.95
CA ASP A 28 -6.04 10.50 -7.33
C ASP A 28 -4.82 10.12 -8.18
N PHE A 29 -4.78 8.92 -8.72
CA PHE A 29 -3.69 8.49 -9.59
C PHE A 29 -3.54 9.40 -10.81
N TYR A 30 -4.65 9.75 -11.49
CA TYR A 30 -4.61 10.65 -12.63
C TYR A 30 -4.01 12.02 -12.26
N ASN A 31 -4.46 12.60 -11.15
CA ASN A 31 -4.01 13.90 -10.68
C ASN A 31 -2.55 13.86 -10.19
N ASN A 32 -2.20 12.86 -9.42
CA ASN A 32 -0.89 12.74 -8.80
C ASN A 32 0.21 12.42 -9.83
N ILE A 33 -0.07 11.54 -10.81
CA ILE A 33 0.91 11.25 -11.86
C ILE A 33 1.19 12.48 -12.73
N LYS A 34 0.17 13.29 -13.00
CA LYS A 34 0.34 14.57 -13.71
C LYS A 34 1.22 15.53 -12.93
N ALA A 35 0.98 15.68 -11.63
CA ALA A 35 1.80 16.51 -10.75
C ALA A 35 3.26 16.02 -10.73
N TYR A 36 3.47 14.72 -10.49
CA TYR A 36 4.80 14.09 -10.49
C TYR A 36 5.57 14.32 -11.80
N LEU A 37 4.93 14.04 -12.93
CA LEU A 37 5.57 14.20 -14.25
C LEU A 37 5.90 15.66 -14.58
N SER A 38 5.16 16.62 -14.01
CA SER A 38 5.44 18.05 -14.23
C SER A 38 6.77 18.50 -13.62
N GLU A 39 7.23 17.83 -12.57
CA GLU A 39 8.48 18.13 -11.85
C GLU A 39 9.72 17.50 -12.51
N LEU A 40 9.53 16.49 -13.35
CA LEU A 40 10.63 15.78 -13.99
C LEU A 40 11.29 16.66 -15.08
N GLN A 41 12.62 16.54 -15.17
CA GLN A 41 13.41 17.15 -16.24
C GLN A 41 13.81 16.10 -17.27
N ASN A 42 14.14 16.54 -18.48
CA ASN A 42 14.68 15.67 -19.55
C ASN A 42 13.80 14.49 -19.95
N THR A 43 12.47 14.66 -19.89
CA THR A 43 11.50 13.67 -20.37
C THR A 43 10.44 14.35 -21.25
N ASN A 44 9.96 13.60 -22.26
CA ASN A 44 8.83 13.99 -23.08
C ASN A 44 7.49 13.46 -22.56
N VAL A 45 7.52 12.59 -21.53
CA VAL A 45 6.32 12.02 -20.89
C VAL A 45 5.86 12.99 -19.81
N ARG A 46 4.66 13.58 -19.99
CA ARG A 46 4.12 14.66 -19.14
C ARG A 46 2.73 14.38 -18.58
N SER A 47 2.11 13.31 -19.04
CA SER A 47 0.73 12.97 -18.69
C SER A 47 0.53 11.46 -18.64
N LEU A 48 -0.58 11.02 -18.05
CA LEU A 48 -0.98 9.63 -18.08
C LEU A 48 -1.30 9.18 -19.52
N GLU A 49 -1.81 10.08 -20.33
CA GLU A 49 -2.01 9.88 -21.76
C GLU A 49 -0.70 9.50 -22.48
N ASP A 50 0.39 10.21 -22.17
CA ASP A 50 1.71 9.92 -22.76
C ASP A 50 2.25 8.55 -22.30
N ILE A 51 2.05 8.19 -21.02
CA ILE A 51 2.43 6.86 -20.50
C ILE A 51 1.68 5.78 -21.25
N VAL A 52 0.36 5.93 -21.37
CA VAL A 52 -0.48 4.94 -22.06
C VAL A 52 -0.08 4.79 -23.53
N ALA A 53 0.20 5.90 -24.21
CA ALA A 53 0.67 5.88 -25.60
C ALA A 53 2.04 5.20 -25.72
N TYR A 54 2.96 5.49 -24.80
CA TYR A 54 4.27 4.85 -24.75
C TYR A 54 4.17 3.33 -24.55
N ASN A 55 3.33 2.88 -23.61
CA ASN A 55 3.13 1.46 -23.33
C ASN A 55 2.56 0.71 -24.55
N TYR A 56 1.63 1.32 -25.29
CA TYR A 56 1.14 0.73 -26.54
C TYR A 56 2.22 0.67 -27.64
N ALA A 57 3.05 1.70 -27.73
CA ALA A 57 4.14 1.73 -28.71
C ALA A 57 5.26 0.74 -28.37
N ASN A 58 5.39 0.36 -27.09
CA ASN A 58 6.40 -0.57 -26.58
C ASN A 58 5.77 -1.81 -25.92
N ASP A 59 4.72 -2.35 -26.53
CA ASP A 59 3.84 -3.38 -25.95
C ASP A 59 4.60 -4.64 -25.50
N GLY A 60 5.66 -5.03 -26.23
CA GLY A 60 6.47 -6.20 -25.90
C GLY A 60 7.22 -6.10 -24.56
N SER A 61 7.58 -4.90 -24.10
CA SER A 61 8.26 -4.66 -22.83
C SER A 61 7.35 -4.07 -21.76
N GLU A 62 6.42 -3.20 -22.15
CA GLU A 62 5.63 -2.39 -21.20
C GLU A 62 4.19 -2.89 -21.00
N GLY A 63 3.70 -3.81 -21.83
CA GLY A 63 2.38 -4.43 -21.67
C GLY A 63 1.22 -3.48 -21.90
N GLY A 64 1.21 -2.75 -23.00
CA GLY A 64 0.10 -1.86 -23.39
C GLY A 64 -1.20 -2.62 -23.61
N ASN A 65 -1.15 -3.73 -24.34
CA ASN A 65 -2.28 -4.63 -24.59
C ASN A 65 -2.33 -5.78 -23.57
N PRO A 66 -3.53 -6.31 -23.26
CA PRO A 66 -3.65 -7.51 -22.45
C PRO A 66 -3.15 -8.75 -23.22
N TRP A 67 -2.68 -9.76 -22.48
CA TRP A 67 -2.37 -11.06 -23.06
C TRP A 67 -3.63 -11.68 -23.72
N PRO A 68 -3.54 -12.34 -24.89
CA PRO A 68 -2.31 -12.76 -25.60
C PRO A 68 -1.75 -11.76 -26.61
N LEU A 69 -2.32 -10.58 -26.77
CA LEU A 69 -1.82 -9.58 -27.72
C LEU A 69 -0.54 -8.90 -27.22
N GLY A 70 -0.47 -8.64 -25.92
CA GLY A 70 0.66 -7.98 -25.27
C GLY A 70 1.58 -8.96 -24.51
N ASN A 71 2.39 -8.39 -23.62
CA ASN A 71 3.36 -9.13 -22.82
C ASN A 71 2.67 -10.04 -21.79
N PRO A 72 3.02 -11.35 -21.71
CA PRO A 72 2.41 -12.30 -20.78
C PRO A 72 2.59 -11.94 -19.29
N ALA A 73 3.57 -11.11 -18.95
CA ALA A 73 3.74 -10.59 -17.58
C ALA A 73 2.63 -9.64 -17.16
N PHE A 74 1.91 -9.05 -18.11
CA PHE A 74 0.82 -8.09 -17.90
C PHE A 74 -0.49 -8.62 -18.45
N SER A 75 -1.10 -9.60 -17.78
CA SER A 75 -2.27 -10.32 -18.26
C SER A 75 -3.47 -9.40 -18.59
N SER A 76 -3.65 -8.31 -17.85
CA SER A 76 -4.69 -7.30 -18.06
C SER A 76 -4.21 -6.07 -18.85
N GLY A 77 -2.96 -6.07 -19.33
CA GLY A 77 -2.35 -4.91 -19.97
C GLY A 77 -2.26 -3.73 -19.00
N GLN A 78 -2.77 -2.58 -19.44
CA GLN A 78 -2.79 -1.35 -18.66
C GLN A 78 -4.21 -0.89 -18.29
N ASP A 79 -5.08 -1.83 -17.94
CA ASP A 79 -6.49 -1.58 -17.62
C ASP A 79 -6.70 -0.56 -16.49
N GLY A 80 -5.86 -0.60 -15.45
CA GLY A 80 -5.88 0.38 -14.35
C GLY A 80 -5.56 1.80 -14.83
N PHE A 81 -4.59 1.98 -15.73
CA PHE A 81 -4.27 3.29 -16.32
C PHE A 81 -5.41 3.79 -17.19
N LEU A 82 -6.01 2.91 -17.99
CA LEU A 82 -7.16 3.25 -18.81
C LEU A 82 -8.39 3.63 -17.97
N ALA A 83 -8.60 2.94 -16.84
CA ALA A 83 -9.66 3.28 -15.90
C ALA A 83 -9.42 4.67 -15.26
N SER A 84 -8.18 5.00 -14.91
CA SER A 84 -7.82 6.32 -14.39
C SER A 84 -7.97 7.42 -15.45
N LEU A 85 -7.55 7.17 -16.69
CA LEU A 85 -7.74 8.10 -17.82
C LEU A 85 -9.21 8.50 -18.02
N LYS A 86 -10.13 7.56 -17.85
CA LYS A 86 -11.58 7.81 -17.99
C LYS A 86 -12.10 8.82 -16.98
N THR A 87 -11.49 8.92 -15.81
CA THR A 87 -11.91 9.85 -14.76
C THR A 87 -11.57 11.30 -15.07
N LYS A 88 -10.55 11.53 -15.89
CA LYS A 88 -9.97 12.86 -16.14
C LYS A 88 -9.62 13.65 -14.87
N GLY A 89 -9.41 12.93 -13.77
CA GLY A 89 -9.08 13.52 -12.47
C GLY A 89 -10.22 14.29 -11.81
N VAL A 90 -11.47 14.06 -12.24
CA VAL A 90 -12.64 14.79 -11.72
C VAL A 90 -13.03 14.22 -10.35
N MET A 91 -12.90 15.06 -9.31
CA MET A 91 -13.35 14.77 -7.96
C MET A 91 -14.83 15.12 -7.82
N ASP A 92 -15.71 14.21 -8.25
CA ASP A 92 -17.15 14.38 -8.19
C ASP A 92 -17.75 13.95 -6.82
N THR A 93 -19.06 14.00 -6.71
CA THR A 93 -19.78 13.58 -5.50
C THR A 93 -19.49 12.12 -5.13
N THR A 94 -19.39 11.23 -6.11
CA THR A 94 -19.11 9.81 -5.88
C THR A 94 -17.70 9.61 -5.29
N TYR A 95 -16.71 10.36 -5.80
CA TYR A 95 -15.36 10.39 -5.25
C TYR A 95 -15.35 10.78 -3.77
N TYR A 96 -16.01 11.91 -3.41
CA TYR A 96 -16.02 12.37 -2.02
C TYR A 96 -16.80 11.42 -1.09
N GLN A 97 -17.88 10.79 -1.57
CA GLN A 97 -18.61 9.78 -0.81
C GLN A 97 -17.72 8.56 -0.55
N ALA A 98 -17.01 8.05 -1.56
CA ALA A 98 -16.09 6.92 -1.43
C ALA A 98 -14.94 7.23 -0.46
N LEU A 99 -14.32 8.41 -0.59
CA LEU A 99 -13.26 8.86 0.31
C LEU A 99 -13.75 8.95 1.76
N GLY A 100 -14.90 9.58 1.98
CA GLY A 100 -15.50 9.70 3.32
C GLY A 100 -15.86 8.35 3.92
N PHE A 101 -16.43 7.45 3.13
CA PHE A 101 -16.74 6.08 3.56
C PHE A 101 -15.49 5.32 3.97
N CYS A 102 -14.45 5.28 3.11
CA CYS A 102 -13.20 4.59 3.41
C CYS A 102 -12.57 5.13 4.71
N GLN A 103 -12.48 6.45 4.84
CA GLN A 103 -11.91 7.08 6.04
C GLN A 103 -12.74 6.76 7.30
N GLN A 104 -14.05 6.83 7.25
CA GLN A 104 -14.92 6.51 8.39
C GLN A 104 -14.75 5.06 8.84
N GLN A 105 -14.75 4.12 7.86
CA GLN A 105 -14.63 2.69 8.16
C GLN A 105 -13.26 2.31 8.70
N THR A 106 -12.20 2.97 8.26
CA THR A 106 -10.82 2.63 8.68
C THR A 106 -10.37 3.39 9.92
N ARG A 107 -10.87 4.61 10.16
CA ARG A 107 -10.59 5.45 11.34
C ARG A 107 -11.49 5.07 12.51
N GLN A 108 -12.64 5.74 12.64
CA GLN A 108 -13.56 5.60 13.78
C GLN A 108 -14.14 4.18 13.86
N GLY A 109 -14.58 3.60 12.75
CA GLY A 109 -15.11 2.25 12.66
C GLY A 109 -14.07 1.13 12.67
N GLY A 110 -12.79 1.48 12.48
CA GLY A 110 -11.68 0.55 12.32
C GLY A 110 -10.65 0.65 13.44
N ILE A 111 -9.55 1.35 13.18
CA ILE A 111 -8.39 1.42 14.09
C ILE A 111 -8.77 2.01 15.46
N ASP A 112 -9.48 3.12 15.49
CA ASP A 112 -9.85 3.77 16.77
C ASP A 112 -10.81 2.90 17.59
N ALA A 113 -11.79 2.27 16.94
CA ALA A 113 -12.70 1.33 17.61
C ALA A 113 -11.97 0.11 18.16
N ALA A 114 -10.98 -0.41 17.42
CA ALA A 114 -10.18 -1.55 17.89
C ALA A 114 -9.27 -1.17 19.06
N LEU A 115 -8.63 0.01 19.02
CA LEU A 115 -7.81 0.52 20.10
C LEU A 115 -8.60 0.74 21.41
N ALA A 116 -9.89 1.06 21.30
CA ALA A 116 -10.78 1.24 22.45
C ALA A 116 -11.18 -0.08 23.15
N GLN A 117 -10.86 -1.26 22.58
CA GLN A 117 -11.26 -2.59 23.12
C GLN A 117 -10.28 -3.16 24.17
N GLY A 118 -9.50 -2.34 24.83
CA GLY A 118 -8.61 -2.78 25.90
C GLY A 118 -9.36 -3.34 27.12
N ARG A 119 -8.66 -4.14 27.93
CA ARG A 119 -9.24 -4.73 29.13
C ARG A 119 -9.60 -3.64 30.16
N ASN A 120 -10.73 -3.84 30.84
CA ASN A 120 -11.23 -2.94 31.91
C ASN A 120 -11.49 -1.49 31.44
N GLY A 121 -11.85 -1.30 30.17
CA GLY A 121 -12.11 0.04 29.62
C GLY A 121 -10.86 0.86 29.33
N ASN A 122 -9.67 0.28 29.45
CA ASN A 122 -8.43 0.94 29.03
C ASN A 122 -8.28 0.89 27.50
N GLN A 123 -7.62 1.89 26.96
CA GLN A 123 -7.23 1.90 25.54
C GLN A 123 -6.02 0.97 25.33
N LEU A 124 -5.96 0.30 24.19
CA LEU A 124 -4.78 -0.44 23.78
C LEU A 124 -3.65 0.51 23.37
N ASP A 125 -2.43 0.11 23.65
CA ASP A 125 -1.23 0.88 23.29
C ASP A 125 -0.91 0.83 21.80
N ALA A 126 -1.26 -0.26 21.12
CA ALA A 126 -1.17 -0.44 19.68
C ALA A 126 -1.92 -1.70 19.22
N LEU A 127 -2.19 -1.81 17.93
CA LEU A 127 -2.67 -3.03 17.28
C LEU A 127 -1.48 -3.73 16.64
N LEU A 128 -1.22 -4.97 17.03
CA LEU A 128 -0.19 -5.81 16.42
C LEU A 128 -0.81 -6.65 15.29
N VAL A 129 -0.31 -6.51 14.07
CA VAL A 129 -0.85 -7.17 12.88
C VAL A 129 0.26 -7.73 11.98
N PRO A 130 -0.01 -8.80 11.22
CA PRO A 130 0.82 -9.15 10.08
C PRO A 130 0.53 -8.15 8.94
N PRO A 131 1.52 -7.40 8.43
CA PRO A 131 1.27 -6.30 7.50
C PRO A 131 0.78 -6.74 6.13
N ASP A 132 1.18 -7.92 5.67
CA ASP A 132 0.89 -8.46 4.34
C ASP A 132 -0.29 -9.44 4.32
N VAL A 133 -0.85 -9.78 5.47
CA VAL A 133 -1.99 -10.70 5.57
C VAL A 133 -3.27 -9.90 5.80
N ALA A 134 -4.35 -10.32 5.13
CA ALA A 134 -5.67 -9.69 5.21
C ALA A 134 -5.64 -8.18 4.91
N GLN A 135 -4.66 -7.73 4.13
CA GLN A 135 -4.52 -6.35 3.67
C GLN A 135 -4.44 -5.31 4.81
N SER A 136 -3.85 -5.70 5.94
CA SER A 136 -3.76 -4.85 7.13
C SER A 136 -3.12 -3.49 6.84
N TYR A 137 -2.14 -3.44 5.94
CA TYR A 137 -1.50 -2.19 5.51
C TYR A 137 -2.48 -1.22 4.81
N GLN A 138 -3.45 -1.74 4.06
CA GLN A 138 -4.45 -0.89 3.37
C GLN A 138 -5.35 -0.16 4.38
N ILE A 139 -5.68 -0.78 5.50
CA ILE A 139 -6.50 -0.15 6.53
C ILE A 139 -5.79 1.09 7.08
N ALA A 140 -4.50 0.97 7.40
CA ALA A 140 -3.70 2.10 7.87
C ALA A 140 -3.54 3.18 6.78
N ALA A 141 -3.30 2.76 5.54
CA ALA A 141 -3.16 3.68 4.39
C ALA A 141 -4.44 4.47 4.12
N GLN A 142 -5.60 3.82 4.08
CA GLN A 142 -6.89 4.49 3.88
C GLN A 142 -7.26 5.41 5.05
N ALA A 143 -6.90 5.01 6.27
CA ALA A 143 -7.06 5.86 7.45
C ALA A 143 -6.14 7.08 7.42
N GLY A 144 -4.99 7.00 6.75
CA GLY A 144 -3.91 7.98 6.87
C GLY A 144 -3.29 7.95 8.28
N TYR A 145 -3.28 6.77 8.91
CA TYR A 145 -2.76 6.56 10.26
C TYR A 145 -1.39 5.89 10.22
N PRO A 146 -0.56 6.12 11.23
CA PRO A 146 0.80 5.60 11.24
C PRO A 146 0.84 4.10 11.48
N MET A 147 1.80 3.44 10.83
CA MET A 147 2.14 2.04 11.02
C MET A 147 3.66 1.87 11.00
N ILE A 148 4.20 1.05 11.91
CA ILE A 148 5.63 0.72 11.97
C ILE A 148 5.81 -0.80 11.87
N THR A 149 6.78 -1.25 11.07
CA THR A 149 7.13 -2.66 10.95
C THR A 149 8.30 -3.04 11.83
N ILE A 150 8.22 -4.23 12.42
CA ILE A 150 9.23 -4.82 13.28
C ILE A 150 9.68 -6.13 12.63
N PRO A 151 11.00 -6.40 12.49
CA PRO A 151 11.48 -7.67 12.01
C PRO A 151 10.99 -8.82 12.90
N ALA A 152 10.38 -9.85 12.31
CA ALA A 152 9.88 -11.00 13.06
C ALA A 152 10.61 -12.30 12.74
N GLY A 153 11.17 -12.43 11.54
CA GLY A 153 11.91 -13.63 11.19
C GLY A 153 12.23 -13.76 9.71
N VAL A 154 12.63 -14.96 9.35
CA VAL A 154 12.92 -15.37 7.96
C VAL A 154 12.18 -16.65 7.66
N HIS A 155 11.47 -16.69 6.56
CA HIS A 155 10.71 -17.84 6.13
C HIS A 155 11.65 -19.01 5.79
N SER A 156 11.48 -20.15 6.46
CA SER A 156 12.45 -21.26 6.40
C SER A 156 12.63 -21.86 5.02
N SER A 157 11.58 -21.91 4.20
CA SER A 157 11.64 -22.53 2.87
C SER A 157 12.14 -21.57 1.79
N THR A 158 11.86 -20.28 1.90
CA THR A 158 12.19 -19.30 0.86
C THR A 158 13.39 -18.43 1.20
N GLY A 159 13.73 -18.28 2.48
CA GLY A 159 14.74 -17.34 2.96
C GLY A 159 14.32 -15.87 2.91
N MET A 160 13.04 -15.59 2.65
CA MET A 160 12.51 -14.23 2.64
C MET A 160 12.26 -13.72 4.06
N PRO A 161 12.62 -12.46 4.35
CA PRO A 161 12.30 -11.86 5.64
C PRO A 161 10.78 -11.58 5.73
N PHE A 162 10.25 -11.66 6.95
CA PHE A 162 8.92 -11.19 7.26
C PHE A 162 8.91 -10.38 8.55
N GLY A 163 7.91 -9.53 8.71
CA GLY A 163 7.74 -8.67 9.86
C GLY A 163 6.35 -8.75 10.47
N LEU A 164 6.21 -8.15 11.62
CA LEU A 164 4.94 -7.75 12.21
C LEU A 164 4.85 -6.22 12.18
N ALA A 165 3.65 -5.69 12.25
CA ALA A 165 3.46 -4.25 12.27
C ALA A 165 2.62 -3.82 13.47
N LEU A 166 2.92 -2.65 14.00
CA LEU A 166 2.09 -1.95 14.96
C LEU A 166 1.35 -0.81 14.26
N MET A 167 0.05 -0.69 14.52
CA MET A 167 -0.78 0.44 14.08
C MET A 167 -1.25 1.24 15.28
N GLN A 168 -1.41 2.55 15.07
CA GLN A 168 -1.94 3.47 16.09
C GLN A 168 -2.83 4.52 15.40
N THR A 169 -3.54 5.32 16.21
CA THR A 169 -4.31 6.46 15.75
C THR A 169 -3.43 7.56 15.16
N ALA A 170 -4.05 8.57 14.53
CA ALA A 170 -3.34 9.70 13.92
C ALA A 170 -2.37 10.37 14.90
N PHE A 171 -1.19 10.76 14.40
CA PHE A 171 -0.16 11.52 15.13
C PHE A 171 0.38 10.82 16.41
N ALA A 172 0.31 9.48 16.45
CA ALA A 172 0.83 8.69 17.56
C ALA A 172 2.09 7.89 17.20
N GLU A 173 2.93 8.45 16.34
CA GLU A 173 4.19 7.86 15.89
C GLU A 173 5.16 7.64 17.06
N ASP A 174 5.16 8.52 18.05
CA ASP A 174 5.96 8.41 19.27
C ASP A 174 5.65 7.13 20.04
N LYS A 175 4.37 6.77 20.17
CA LYS A 175 3.94 5.51 20.79
C LYS A 175 4.40 4.30 19.98
N LEU A 176 4.30 4.37 18.65
CA LEU A 176 4.75 3.28 17.78
C LEU A 176 6.25 3.05 17.92
N VAL A 177 7.06 4.10 17.88
CA VAL A 177 8.51 4.00 18.07
C VAL A 177 8.85 3.42 19.44
N LYS A 178 8.20 3.90 20.52
CA LYS A 178 8.38 3.39 21.87
C LYS A 178 8.13 1.89 21.96
N TRP A 179 7.00 1.43 21.48
CA TRP A 179 6.61 0.02 21.58
C TRP A 179 7.36 -0.89 20.62
N ALA A 180 7.66 -0.41 19.41
CA ALA A 180 8.49 -1.16 18.46
C ALA A 180 9.90 -1.38 19.01
N SER A 181 10.54 -0.34 19.57
CA SER A 181 11.84 -0.45 20.21
C SER A 181 11.82 -1.40 21.42
N ALA A 182 10.78 -1.30 22.26
CA ALA A 182 10.67 -2.20 23.42
C ALA A 182 10.51 -3.67 23.01
N ILE A 183 9.78 -3.96 21.93
CA ILE A 183 9.65 -5.32 21.39
C ILE A 183 10.98 -5.81 20.82
N GLU A 184 11.68 -4.98 20.04
CA GLU A 184 12.98 -5.33 19.48
C GLU A 184 14.02 -5.57 20.60
N ASP A 185 14.08 -4.71 21.62
CA ASP A 185 14.94 -4.88 22.77
C ASP A 185 14.63 -6.17 23.54
N ALA A 186 13.36 -6.50 23.72
CA ALA A 186 12.95 -7.75 24.37
C ALA A 186 13.37 -8.98 23.55
N GLN A 187 13.29 -8.91 22.24
CA GLN A 187 13.75 -9.97 21.33
C GLN A 187 15.26 -10.17 21.41
N ILE A 188 16.03 -9.07 21.49
CA ILE A 188 17.51 -9.09 21.57
C ILE A 188 17.96 -9.56 22.96
N SER A 189 17.28 -9.11 24.03
CA SER A 189 17.64 -9.38 25.43
C SER A 189 17.13 -10.73 25.93
N ALA A 190 16.24 -11.41 25.22
CA ALA A 190 15.78 -12.73 25.60
C ALA A 190 16.97 -13.69 25.69
N ASN A 191 17.12 -14.39 26.85
CA ASN A 191 18.23 -15.33 27.16
C ASN A 191 18.30 -16.58 26.26
N THR A 192 17.46 -16.68 25.27
CA THR A 192 17.65 -17.57 24.12
C THR A 192 18.60 -16.85 23.17
N PRO A 193 19.56 -17.56 22.53
CA PRO A 193 20.45 -16.93 21.56
C PRO A 193 19.65 -16.49 20.34
N TYR A 194 18.89 -15.41 20.50
CA TYR A 194 18.20 -14.74 19.37
C TYR A 194 19.30 -14.10 18.51
N LYS A 195 19.77 -14.90 17.59
CA LYS A 195 20.64 -14.41 16.55
C LYS A 195 19.75 -13.87 15.45
N ARG A 196 19.78 -12.56 15.24
CA ARG A 196 19.08 -11.96 14.09
C ARG A 196 19.53 -12.70 12.82
N THR A 197 18.63 -13.47 12.25
CA THR A 197 18.92 -14.20 11.01
C THR A 197 18.83 -13.22 9.86
N LEU A 198 19.93 -13.07 9.12
CA LEU A 198 19.93 -12.24 7.93
C LEU A 198 19.15 -12.96 6.81
N PRO A 199 18.39 -12.22 5.99
CA PRO A 199 17.72 -12.79 4.82
C PRO A 199 18.72 -13.48 3.89
N LYS A 200 18.28 -14.54 3.23
CA LYS A 200 19.09 -15.25 2.22
C LYS A 200 19.70 -14.31 1.18
N TRP A 201 18.98 -13.24 0.84
CA TRP A 201 19.34 -12.27 -0.18
C TRP A 201 20.06 -11.02 0.38
N TYR A 202 20.46 -11.05 1.65
CA TYR A 202 21.19 -9.95 2.25
C TYR A 202 22.44 -9.58 1.43
N GLY A 203 22.58 -8.32 1.10
CA GLY A 203 23.69 -7.80 0.28
C GLY A 203 23.54 -8.02 -1.23
N TYR A 204 22.50 -8.72 -1.70
CA TYR A 204 22.27 -8.90 -3.13
C TYR A 204 22.10 -7.56 -3.86
N LEU A 205 21.30 -6.67 -3.32
CA LEU A 205 21.07 -5.34 -3.90
C LEU A 205 22.34 -4.49 -3.95
N GLN A 206 23.22 -4.60 -2.96
CA GLN A 206 24.50 -3.88 -2.94
C GLN A 206 25.42 -4.28 -4.11
N ARG A 207 25.26 -5.49 -4.65
CA ARG A 207 26.07 -6.01 -5.76
C ARG A 207 25.49 -5.72 -7.13
N ASN A 208 24.16 -5.54 -7.21
CA ASN A 208 23.44 -5.56 -8.47
C ASN A 208 22.62 -4.28 -8.75
N ILE A 209 22.63 -3.30 -7.86
CA ILE A 209 22.09 -1.99 -8.19
C ILE A 209 23.12 -1.27 -9.04
N PRO A 210 22.87 -0.99 -10.32
CA PRO A 210 23.71 -0.09 -11.10
C PRO A 210 23.58 1.29 -10.45
N VAL A 211 24.59 1.71 -9.73
CA VAL A 211 24.73 3.10 -9.31
C VAL A 211 25.11 3.86 -10.57
N ASN A 212 24.16 4.42 -11.26
CA ASN A 212 24.44 5.42 -12.26
C ASN A 212 25.03 6.62 -11.50
N ASN A 213 26.34 6.72 -11.48
CA ASN A 213 27.02 7.94 -11.09
C ASN A 213 26.62 8.99 -12.14
N LEU A 214 25.64 9.82 -11.79
CA LEU A 214 25.30 11.04 -12.53
C LEU A 214 26.38 12.10 -12.27
#